data_cd7a6e0c55060b520af4fe48ceefec03
#
_entry.id   cd7a6e0c55060b520af4fe48ceefec03
#
_cell.length_a   1.000
_cell.length_b   1.000
_cell.length_c   1.000
_cell.angle_alpha   90.00
_cell.angle_beta   90.00
_cell.angle_gamma   90.00
#
_symmetry.space_group_name_H-M   'P 1'
#
loop_
_entity.id
_entity.type
_entity.pdbx_description
1 polymer ?
#
loop_
_entity_poly.entity_id
_entity_poly.type
_entity_poly.pdbx_seq_one_letter_code
_entity_poly.pdbx_strand_id
1 'polypeptide(L)'
;MAIQLDPEGGFVETGGVLVATPGVGGQAEAVHPSPGDSRADAHVSELVANALTAADLRVQVDVELSDLSLGAGGGGPGRGGSDSEPVIVAQVPSPGESMGQVLLLVDEDGLLTWHYPASDQGPGTGGTRGDDLLTYRIPLRTPAEGDGEGRGPLGWLAKKVLKVLVFQVLDDVLGRAGRYLAGRWEEKHRWYGLRTITGSGLGGAPVDWTALTSGPALLLVHGTFSRAATAFSALARDELGRLHDAYGGRVVVFDHPTVSVDPVTNARWFVEQFSAGAPDGAELVVDVVAHSRGGLVARALAEQQDRLALAGRRLVVRSAVFVGVPNAGTVLADPKHLGDLLDTYTNLLDVLPDIGAVDVLQVVLEVVKQLATGVAEGLDGLMSMNPSGDYLRMLNKEPAEQDGYAAIAADFSPVSRDARQLAMNLVADRLFRSANDLVVPRDGGWQIDERPLVPAHRRLSIDDEQAVTHNSYFASPAVQRQLRAWLP
;
A
#
# COMPACT_ATOMS: atom_id res chain seq x y z
N MET A 1 -25.57 -25.92 -1.34
CA MET A 1 -25.36 -27.38 -1.32
C MET A 1 -23.93 -27.62 -1.74
N ALA A 2 -23.16 -28.28 -0.86
CA ALA A 2 -21.74 -28.54 -1.14
C ALA A 2 -21.57 -29.52 -2.31
N ILE A 3 -20.64 -29.23 -3.20
CA ILE A 3 -20.29 -30.01 -4.38
C ILE A 3 -18.84 -30.48 -4.23
N GLN A 4 -18.58 -31.75 -4.60
CA GLN A 4 -17.24 -32.31 -4.52
C GLN A 4 -16.33 -31.73 -5.59
N LEU A 5 -15.15 -31.22 -5.20
CA LEU A 5 -14.11 -30.76 -6.10
C LEU A 5 -13.43 -31.95 -6.79
N ASP A 6 -13.07 -31.75 -8.06
CA ASP A 6 -12.39 -32.78 -8.85
C ASP A 6 -10.86 -32.56 -8.84
N PRO A 7 -10.09 -33.44 -8.18
CA PRO A 7 -8.62 -33.31 -8.14
C PRO A 7 -7.94 -33.57 -9.49
N GLU A 8 -8.65 -34.12 -10.49
CA GLU A 8 -8.13 -34.25 -11.86
C GLU A 8 -8.22 -32.90 -12.62
N GLY A 9 -8.84 -31.88 -12.03
CA GLY A 9 -8.91 -30.50 -12.55
C GLY A 9 -10.15 -30.24 -13.40
N GLY A 10 -11.17 -31.10 -13.30
CA GLY A 10 -12.48 -30.82 -13.88
C GLY A 10 -13.16 -29.65 -13.19
N PHE A 11 -13.88 -28.83 -13.96
CA PHE A 11 -14.67 -27.75 -13.40
C PHE A 11 -15.95 -28.27 -12.74
N VAL A 12 -16.23 -27.76 -11.55
CA VAL A 12 -17.52 -27.94 -10.87
C VAL A 12 -18.24 -26.61 -10.78
N GLU A 13 -19.55 -26.61 -10.95
CA GLU A 13 -20.36 -25.38 -10.90
C GLU A 13 -21.03 -25.23 -9.53
N THR A 14 -20.84 -24.06 -8.90
CA THR A 14 -21.53 -23.71 -7.67
C THR A 14 -21.90 -22.21 -7.69
N GLY A 15 -23.18 -21.90 -7.53
CA GLY A 15 -23.68 -20.52 -7.50
C GLY A 15 -23.37 -19.68 -8.75
N GLY A 16 -23.29 -20.30 -9.92
CA GLY A 16 -22.91 -19.64 -11.16
C GLY A 16 -21.41 -19.45 -11.36
N VAL A 17 -20.57 -19.96 -10.43
CA VAL A 17 -19.11 -19.93 -10.51
C VAL A 17 -18.62 -21.34 -10.86
N LEU A 18 -17.77 -21.45 -11.87
CA LEU A 18 -17.06 -22.68 -12.21
C LEU A 18 -15.72 -22.70 -11.46
N VAL A 19 -15.46 -23.74 -10.69
CA VAL A 19 -14.21 -23.88 -9.89
C VAL A 19 -13.50 -25.16 -10.28
N ALA A 20 -12.21 -25.07 -10.53
CA ALA A 20 -11.32 -26.23 -10.71
C ALA A 20 -10.10 -26.09 -9.78
N THR A 21 -9.72 -27.20 -9.18
CA THR A 21 -8.58 -27.27 -8.23
C THR A 21 -7.65 -28.42 -8.61
N PRO A 22 -6.88 -28.31 -9.72
CA PRO A 22 -6.01 -29.40 -10.16
C PRO A 22 -5.06 -29.86 -9.05
N GLY A 23 -5.07 -31.15 -8.76
CA GLY A 23 -4.25 -31.77 -7.70
C GLY A 23 -4.82 -31.62 -6.29
N VAL A 24 -5.95 -30.95 -6.10
CA VAL A 24 -6.58 -30.71 -4.80
C VAL A 24 -8.04 -31.13 -4.83
N GLY A 25 -8.42 -32.08 -3.97
CA GLY A 25 -9.82 -32.45 -3.71
C GLY A 25 -10.39 -31.64 -2.55
N GLY A 26 -11.70 -31.70 -2.37
CA GLY A 26 -12.40 -31.01 -1.28
C GLY A 26 -13.86 -30.76 -1.65
N GLN A 27 -14.46 -29.76 -1.03
CA GLN A 27 -15.85 -29.36 -1.27
C GLN A 27 -15.93 -27.88 -1.59
N ALA A 28 -16.89 -27.51 -2.45
CA ALA A 28 -17.23 -26.12 -2.76
C ALA A 28 -18.71 -25.87 -2.48
N GLU A 29 -19.05 -24.81 -1.81
CA GLU A 29 -20.44 -24.40 -1.55
C GLU A 29 -20.60 -22.90 -1.79
N ALA A 30 -21.55 -22.53 -2.65
CA ALA A 30 -21.86 -21.13 -2.90
C ALA A 30 -22.95 -20.62 -1.95
N VAL A 31 -22.73 -19.40 -1.47
CA VAL A 31 -23.66 -18.63 -0.67
C VAL A 31 -23.93 -17.30 -1.39
N HIS A 32 -25.19 -17.04 -1.71
CA HIS A 32 -25.59 -15.72 -2.26
C HIS A 32 -26.04 -14.84 -1.09
N PRO A 33 -25.28 -13.80 -0.75
CA PRO A 33 -25.70 -12.88 0.30
C PRO A 33 -26.90 -12.05 -0.17
N SER A 34 -27.93 -11.97 0.67
CA SER A 34 -29.07 -11.05 0.43
C SER A 34 -28.72 -9.65 0.89
N PRO A 35 -29.26 -8.58 0.24
CA PRO A 35 -29.06 -7.22 0.72
C PRO A 35 -29.49 -7.07 2.18
N GLY A 36 -28.56 -6.63 3.04
CA GLY A 36 -28.76 -6.53 4.50
C GLY A 36 -28.55 -7.84 5.27
N ASP A 37 -28.07 -8.90 4.65
CA ASP A 37 -27.66 -10.11 5.33
C ASP A 37 -26.26 -9.91 5.94
N SER A 38 -26.14 -10.07 7.27
CA SER A 38 -24.85 -10.04 7.97
C SER A 38 -23.87 -11.12 7.50
N ARG A 39 -24.33 -12.09 6.70
CA ARG A 39 -23.49 -13.10 6.06
C ARG A 39 -22.69 -12.55 4.88
N ALA A 40 -23.13 -11.43 4.26
CA ALA A 40 -22.35 -10.76 3.21
C ALA A 40 -20.98 -10.29 3.73
N ASP A 41 -20.95 -9.93 5.00
CA ASP A 41 -19.74 -9.46 5.70
C ASP A 41 -19.06 -10.58 6.50
N ALA A 42 -19.62 -11.82 6.45
CA ALA A 42 -18.97 -12.95 7.07
C ALA A 42 -17.57 -13.17 6.46
N HIS A 43 -16.63 -13.53 7.30
CA HIS A 43 -15.23 -13.81 6.95
C HIS A 43 -14.32 -12.58 6.72
N VAL A 44 -14.82 -11.36 6.69
CA VAL A 44 -14.01 -10.13 6.70
C VAL A 44 -14.30 -9.31 7.96
N SER A 45 -13.36 -8.47 8.37
CA SER A 45 -13.57 -7.57 9.51
C SER A 45 -14.62 -6.50 9.19
N GLU A 46 -15.20 -5.89 10.22
CA GLU A 46 -16.11 -4.76 10.08
C GLU A 46 -15.44 -3.58 9.35
N LEU A 47 -14.14 -3.38 9.56
CA LEU A 47 -13.35 -2.36 8.87
C LEU A 47 -13.37 -2.57 7.35
N VAL A 48 -13.04 -3.78 6.90
CA VAL A 48 -13.00 -4.14 5.48
C VAL A 48 -14.40 -4.09 4.88
N ALA A 49 -15.42 -4.62 5.56
CA ALA A 49 -16.80 -4.57 5.11
C ALA A 49 -17.29 -3.12 4.90
N ASN A 50 -16.99 -2.23 5.85
CA ASN A 50 -17.31 -0.80 5.75
C ASN A 50 -16.58 -0.14 4.57
N ALA A 51 -15.32 -0.48 4.36
CA ALA A 51 -14.53 0.07 3.26
C ALA A 51 -15.03 -0.42 1.89
N LEU A 52 -15.37 -1.72 1.76
CA LEU A 52 -15.98 -2.28 0.55
C LEU A 52 -17.27 -1.55 0.19
N THR A 53 -18.14 -1.34 1.18
CA THR A 53 -19.40 -0.60 1.03
C THR A 53 -19.15 0.85 0.60
N ALA A 54 -18.21 1.53 1.24
CA ALA A 54 -17.86 2.92 0.93
C ALA A 54 -17.23 3.09 -0.46
N ALA A 55 -16.55 2.05 -0.96
CA ALA A 55 -15.99 1.99 -2.31
C ALA A 55 -16.98 1.44 -3.37
N ASP A 56 -18.24 1.19 -3.02
CA ASP A 56 -19.28 0.59 -3.90
C ASP A 56 -18.86 -0.77 -4.50
N LEU A 57 -18.10 -1.56 -3.74
CA LEU A 57 -17.79 -2.96 -4.04
C LEU A 57 -18.85 -3.85 -3.39
N ARG A 58 -19.57 -4.62 -4.20
CA ARG A 58 -20.71 -5.44 -3.75
C ARG A 58 -20.41 -6.91 -3.93
N VAL A 59 -20.62 -7.70 -2.91
CA VAL A 59 -20.49 -9.16 -2.98
C VAL A 59 -21.64 -9.72 -3.84
N GLN A 60 -21.29 -10.38 -4.92
CA GLN A 60 -22.24 -11.08 -5.82
C GLN A 60 -22.50 -12.51 -5.32
N VAL A 61 -21.44 -13.21 -4.98
CA VAL A 61 -21.47 -14.58 -4.46
C VAL A 61 -20.22 -14.85 -3.63
N ASP A 62 -20.37 -15.63 -2.57
CA ASP A 62 -19.29 -16.25 -1.81
C ASP A 62 -19.21 -17.73 -2.18
N VAL A 63 -17.98 -18.23 -2.44
CA VAL A 63 -17.72 -19.65 -2.63
C VAL A 63 -16.82 -20.13 -1.52
N GLU A 64 -17.37 -20.93 -0.60
CA GLU A 64 -16.60 -21.58 0.45
C GLU A 64 -15.95 -22.86 -0.09
N LEU A 65 -14.63 -22.98 0.10
CA LEU A 65 -13.85 -24.17 -0.19
C LEU A 65 -13.45 -24.81 1.15
N SER A 66 -13.83 -26.05 1.37
CA SER A 66 -13.59 -26.78 2.62
C SER A 66 -13.07 -28.19 2.38
N ASP A 67 -12.58 -28.83 3.44
CA ASP A 67 -12.06 -30.21 3.41
C ASP A 67 -11.01 -30.43 2.32
N LEU A 68 -10.19 -29.38 2.04
CA LEU A 68 -9.17 -29.43 0.99
C LEU A 68 -8.12 -30.50 1.33
N SER A 69 -7.76 -31.31 0.34
CA SER A 69 -6.79 -32.40 0.48
C SER A 69 -6.03 -32.62 -0.83
N LEU A 70 -4.76 -33.04 -0.74
CA LEU A 70 -4.01 -33.43 -1.94
C LEU A 70 -4.64 -34.66 -2.58
N GLY A 71 -4.88 -34.61 -3.88
CA GLY A 71 -5.33 -35.75 -4.66
C GLY A 71 -4.27 -36.86 -4.69
N ALA A 72 -4.70 -38.12 -4.81
CA ALA A 72 -3.83 -39.31 -4.79
C ALA A 72 -2.74 -39.32 -5.93
N GLY A 73 -2.81 -38.40 -6.89
CA GLY A 73 -1.83 -38.22 -7.96
C GLY A 73 -0.87 -37.05 -7.78
N GLY A 74 -1.05 -36.20 -6.73
CA GLY A 74 -0.17 -35.09 -6.41
C GLY A 74 1.09 -35.63 -5.74
N GLY A 75 2.19 -35.77 -6.52
CA GLY A 75 3.48 -36.20 -6.01
C GLY A 75 3.96 -35.24 -4.92
N GLY A 76 4.31 -35.81 -3.75
CA GLY A 76 5.04 -35.09 -2.72
C GLY A 76 6.35 -34.53 -3.29
N PRO A 77 7.00 -33.58 -2.60
CA PRO A 77 8.25 -32.96 -3.06
C PRO A 77 9.35 -34.02 -3.26
N GLY A 78 9.59 -34.35 -4.50
CA GLY A 78 10.69 -35.28 -4.87
C GLY A 78 10.35 -36.36 -5.85
N ARG A 79 10.07 -36.03 -7.12
CA ARG A 79 10.46 -36.75 -8.34
C ARG A 79 9.77 -36.15 -9.58
N GLY A 80 10.48 -35.31 -10.32
CA GLY A 80 10.41 -35.18 -11.80
C GLY A 80 9.00 -34.99 -12.43
N GLY A 81 8.30 -33.94 -12.11
CA GLY A 81 7.11 -33.50 -12.83
C GLY A 81 6.92 -32.01 -12.58
N SER A 82 6.59 -31.23 -13.61
CA SER A 82 6.54 -29.76 -13.65
C SER A 82 6.22 -29.08 -12.30
N ASP A 83 7.11 -28.19 -11.85
CA ASP A 83 7.02 -27.36 -10.65
C ASP A 83 5.84 -26.32 -10.69
N SER A 84 4.65 -26.73 -11.00
CA SER A 84 3.50 -25.83 -10.95
C SER A 84 2.90 -25.90 -9.55
N GLU A 85 2.99 -24.77 -8.81
CA GLU A 85 2.25 -24.62 -7.55
C GLU A 85 0.77 -24.95 -7.76
N PRO A 86 0.11 -25.59 -6.77
CA PRO A 86 -1.33 -25.83 -6.84
C PRO A 86 -2.08 -24.52 -7.02
N VAL A 87 -3.09 -24.54 -7.89
CA VAL A 87 -3.84 -23.33 -8.25
C VAL A 87 -5.33 -23.60 -8.19
N ILE A 88 -6.11 -22.65 -7.65
CA ILE A 88 -7.56 -22.59 -7.85
C ILE A 88 -7.79 -21.82 -9.14
N VAL A 89 -8.55 -22.40 -10.06
CA VAL A 89 -9.04 -21.71 -11.26
C VAL A 89 -10.52 -21.45 -11.07
N ALA A 90 -10.91 -20.18 -11.00
CA ALA A 90 -12.31 -19.78 -10.93
C ALA A 90 -12.71 -19.10 -12.25
N GLN A 91 -13.84 -19.52 -12.84
CA GLN A 91 -14.45 -18.87 -13.96
C GLN A 91 -15.80 -18.31 -13.51
N VAL A 92 -15.97 -17.01 -13.69
CA VAL A 92 -17.14 -16.27 -13.20
C VAL A 92 -17.79 -15.55 -14.37
N PRO A 93 -19.13 -15.56 -14.50
CA PRO A 93 -19.81 -14.79 -15.52
C PRO A 93 -19.41 -13.31 -15.48
N SER A 94 -19.13 -12.74 -16.63
CA SER A 94 -18.85 -11.30 -16.77
C SER A 94 -20.05 -10.50 -16.26
N PRO A 95 -19.83 -9.46 -15.43
CA PRO A 95 -20.93 -8.63 -14.94
C PRO A 95 -21.49 -7.66 -15.99
N GLY A 96 -20.93 -7.64 -17.21
CA GLY A 96 -21.33 -6.76 -18.31
C GLY A 96 -20.38 -5.58 -18.51
N GLU A 97 -20.57 -4.85 -19.62
CA GLU A 97 -19.63 -3.83 -20.12
C GLU A 97 -19.47 -2.62 -19.17
N SER A 98 -20.50 -2.28 -18.38
CA SER A 98 -20.49 -1.15 -17.43
C SER A 98 -20.06 -1.53 -16.02
N MET A 99 -19.66 -2.78 -15.80
CA MET A 99 -19.32 -3.31 -14.49
C MET A 99 -17.90 -3.90 -14.51
N GLY A 100 -17.17 -3.68 -13.42
CA GLY A 100 -15.91 -4.37 -13.13
C GLY A 100 -16.13 -5.50 -12.14
N GLN A 101 -15.20 -6.46 -12.12
CA GLN A 101 -15.24 -7.61 -11.22
C GLN A 101 -13.83 -7.92 -10.70
N VAL A 102 -13.75 -8.27 -9.42
CA VAL A 102 -12.52 -8.69 -8.74
C VAL A 102 -12.85 -9.80 -7.75
N LEU A 103 -11.92 -10.71 -7.50
CA LEU A 103 -12.06 -11.71 -6.44
C LEU A 103 -11.24 -11.29 -5.21
N LEU A 104 -11.83 -11.46 -4.04
CA LEU A 104 -11.14 -11.40 -2.75
C LEU A 104 -11.11 -12.82 -2.17
N LEU A 105 -9.93 -13.38 -2.01
CA LEU A 105 -9.71 -14.61 -1.26
C LEU A 105 -9.52 -14.28 0.21
N VAL A 106 -10.24 -14.97 1.07
CA VAL A 106 -10.07 -14.96 2.52
C VAL A 106 -9.63 -16.35 2.96
N ASP A 107 -8.47 -16.49 3.55
CA ASP A 107 -8.05 -17.76 4.13
C ASP A 107 -8.55 -17.95 5.57
N GLU A 108 -8.32 -19.13 6.17
CA GLU A 108 -8.79 -19.43 7.54
C GLU A 108 -8.10 -18.56 8.61
N ASP A 109 -6.91 -18.03 8.33
CA ASP A 109 -6.19 -17.13 9.22
C ASP A 109 -6.67 -15.69 9.07
N GLY A 110 -7.62 -15.45 8.15
CA GLY A 110 -8.15 -14.14 7.83
C GLY A 110 -7.25 -13.31 6.91
N LEU A 111 -6.22 -13.89 6.27
CA LEU A 111 -5.41 -13.21 5.29
C LEU A 111 -6.23 -12.92 4.03
N LEU A 112 -6.17 -11.70 3.56
CA LEU A 112 -6.92 -11.18 2.42
C LEU A 112 -5.99 -11.03 1.21
N THR A 113 -6.37 -11.58 0.06
CA THR A 113 -5.64 -11.41 -1.20
C THR A 113 -6.55 -11.09 -2.36
N TRP A 114 -6.15 -10.11 -3.17
CA TRP A 114 -6.88 -9.64 -4.34
C TRP A 114 -6.47 -10.39 -5.59
N HIS A 115 -7.45 -10.87 -6.37
CA HIS A 115 -7.20 -11.58 -7.61
C HIS A 115 -7.95 -10.92 -8.77
N TYR A 116 -7.23 -10.73 -9.86
CA TYR A 116 -7.70 -10.02 -11.05
C TYR A 116 -7.99 -11.00 -12.18
N PRO A 117 -8.87 -10.65 -13.14
CA PRO A 117 -9.09 -11.49 -14.31
C PRO A 117 -7.77 -11.77 -15.04
N ALA A 118 -7.51 -13.03 -15.37
CA ALA A 118 -6.36 -13.41 -16.19
C ALA A 118 -6.53 -12.85 -17.60
N SER A 119 -5.57 -12.06 -18.06
CA SER A 119 -5.48 -11.63 -19.45
C SER A 119 -4.49 -12.51 -20.20
N ASP A 120 -4.84 -12.98 -21.39
CA ASP A 120 -3.93 -13.78 -22.25
C ASP A 120 -2.69 -12.99 -22.73
N GLN A 121 -2.62 -11.67 -22.46
CA GLN A 121 -1.55 -10.77 -22.92
C GLN A 121 -0.95 -9.87 -21.84
N GLY A 122 -0.84 -10.30 -20.59
CA GLY A 122 -0.22 -9.52 -19.51
C GLY A 122 -1.14 -8.42 -18.93
N PRO A 123 -0.75 -7.75 -17.83
CA PRO A 123 -1.55 -6.70 -17.24
C PRO A 123 -1.70 -5.53 -18.22
N GLY A 124 -2.93 -5.28 -18.69
CA GLY A 124 -3.26 -4.12 -19.54
C GLY A 124 -3.98 -4.41 -20.85
N THR A 125 -4.22 -5.66 -21.23
CA THR A 125 -5.04 -5.96 -22.40
C THR A 125 -6.36 -6.60 -21.96
N GLY A 126 -7.44 -5.84 -22.08
CA GLY A 126 -8.79 -6.30 -21.79
C GLY A 126 -9.11 -7.61 -22.49
N GLY A 127 -9.75 -8.53 -21.77
CA GLY A 127 -10.13 -9.84 -22.25
C GLY A 127 -10.80 -9.80 -23.62
N THR A 128 -10.46 -10.75 -24.45
CA THR A 128 -11.04 -10.94 -25.77
C THR A 128 -12.56 -11.06 -25.70
N ARG A 129 -13.23 -10.22 -26.43
CA ARG A 129 -14.67 -10.26 -26.73
C ARG A 129 -15.02 -11.64 -27.31
N GLY A 130 -15.59 -12.53 -26.49
CA GLY A 130 -16.02 -13.83 -26.99
C GLY A 130 -16.60 -14.79 -25.96
N ASP A 131 -16.13 -14.74 -24.72
CA ASP A 131 -16.64 -15.60 -23.67
C ASP A 131 -17.26 -14.77 -22.55
N ASP A 132 -18.50 -15.10 -22.16
CA ASP A 132 -19.21 -14.48 -21.03
C ASP A 132 -18.60 -14.81 -19.66
N LEU A 133 -17.40 -15.40 -19.62
CA LEU A 133 -16.71 -15.84 -18.40
C LEU A 133 -15.35 -15.13 -18.21
N LEU A 134 -15.13 -14.59 -17.03
CA LEU A 134 -13.82 -14.11 -16.59
C LEU A 134 -13.09 -15.22 -15.84
N THR A 135 -11.83 -15.47 -16.18
CA THR A 135 -11.00 -16.51 -15.56
C THR A 135 -10.03 -15.90 -14.57
N TYR A 136 -10.01 -16.47 -13.36
CA TYR A 136 -9.10 -16.10 -12.28
C TYR A 136 -8.20 -17.28 -11.95
N ARG A 137 -6.90 -17.02 -11.75
CA ARG A 137 -5.92 -18.00 -11.30
C ARG A 137 -5.38 -17.58 -9.94
N ILE A 138 -5.64 -18.39 -8.95
CA ILE A 138 -5.36 -18.10 -7.54
C ILE A 138 -4.33 -19.11 -7.06
N PRO A 139 -3.05 -18.74 -6.91
CA PRO A 139 -2.03 -19.64 -6.39
C PRO A 139 -2.36 -20.09 -4.97
N LEU A 140 -2.34 -21.38 -4.72
CA LEU A 140 -2.38 -21.92 -3.38
C LEU A 140 -0.94 -21.91 -2.84
N ARG A 141 -0.63 -20.94 -2.00
CA ARG A 141 0.74 -20.77 -1.45
C ARG A 141 1.10 -21.98 -0.60
N THR A 142 2.05 -22.80 -1.07
CA THR A 142 2.62 -23.90 -0.30
C THR A 142 3.70 -23.37 0.64
N PRO A 143 3.82 -23.86 1.90
CA PRO A 143 4.96 -23.56 2.75
C PRO A 143 6.27 -23.99 2.08
N ALA A 144 7.32 -23.16 2.15
CA ALA A 144 8.65 -23.56 1.68
C ALA A 144 9.23 -24.63 2.61
N GLU A 145 10.06 -25.55 2.06
CA GLU A 145 10.85 -26.47 2.87
C GLU A 145 11.81 -25.67 3.77
N GLY A 146 11.57 -25.64 5.08
CA GLY A 146 12.41 -24.93 6.04
C GLY A 146 11.68 -23.94 6.97
N ASP A 147 10.41 -23.69 6.77
CA ASP A 147 9.61 -22.87 7.67
C ASP A 147 9.39 -23.64 8.99
N GLY A 148 10.09 -23.18 10.05
CA GLY A 148 10.21 -23.85 11.33
C GLY A 148 8.91 -24.25 12.02
N GLU A 149 9.01 -25.21 12.91
CA GLU A 149 8.01 -25.88 13.76
C GLU A 149 6.78 -25.04 14.18
N GLY A 150 5.77 -24.90 13.32
CA GLY A 150 4.53 -24.21 13.70
C GLY A 150 3.30 -24.53 12.85
N ARG A 151 3.46 -24.83 11.59
CA ARG A 151 2.39 -25.29 10.70
C ARG A 151 2.79 -26.60 10.06
N GLY A 152 2.04 -27.65 10.33
CA GLY A 152 2.17 -28.91 9.60
C GLY A 152 2.01 -28.62 8.09
N PRO A 153 2.50 -29.53 7.20
CA PRO A 153 2.50 -29.35 5.74
C PRO A 153 1.09 -29.20 5.11
N LEU A 154 0.03 -29.09 5.91
CA LEU A 154 -1.36 -29.06 5.48
C LEU A 154 -2.08 -27.71 5.74
N GLY A 155 -1.45 -26.73 6.39
CA GLY A 155 -2.11 -25.45 6.71
C GLY A 155 -2.56 -24.64 5.47
N TRP A 156 -1.97 -24.87 4.31
CA TRP A 156 -2.39 -24.24 3.05
C TRP A 156 -3.64 -24.90 2.41
N LEU A 157 -4.03 -26.10 2.90
CA LEU A 157 -5.26 -26.81 2.53
C LEU A 157 -6.46 -26.46 3.42
N ALA A 158 -6.31 -25.47 4.26
CA ALA A 158 -7.35 -25.00 5.15
C ALA A 158 -8.53 -24.35 4.39
N LYS A 159 -9.65 -24.16 5.08
CA LYS A 159 -10.84 -23.50 4.54
C LYS A 159 -10.49 -22.15 3.88
N LYS A 160 -11.05 -21.91 2.71
CA LYS A 160 -10.91 -20.66 1.96
C LYS A 160 -12.27 -20.15 1.51
N VAL A 161 -12.40 -18.85 1.45
CA VAL A 161 -13.61 -18.20 0.91
C VAL A 161 -13.23 -17.29 -0.25
N LEU A 162 -13.81 -17.55 -1.41
CA LEU A 162 -13.72 -16.70 -2.58
C LEU A 162 -14.93 -15.77 -2.61
N LYS A 163 -14.70 -14.47 -2.41
CA LYS A 163 -15.73 -13.44 -2.57
C LYS A 163 -15.66 -12.86 -3.98
N VAL A 164 -16.71 -13.04 -4.76
CA VAL A 164 -16.86 -12.38 -6.05
C VAL A 164 -17.43 -10.98 -5.82
N LEU A 165 -16.65 -9.96 -6.10
CA LEU A 165 -17.01 -8.56 -5.89
C LEU A 165 -17.22 -7.87 -7.23
N VAL A 166 -18.30 -7.11 -7.36
CA VAL A 166 -18.64 -6.31 -8.55
C VAL A 166 -18.75 -4.84 -8.19
N PHE A 167 -18.43 -3.96 -9.14
CA PHE A 167 -18.50 -2.52 -8.98
C PHE A 167 -18.87 -1.84 -10.30
N GLN A 168 -19.43 -0.64 -10.23
CA GLN A 168 -19.75 0.13 -11.43
C GLN A 168 -18.49 0.74 -12.04
N VAL A 169 -18.38 0.60 -13.37
CA VAL A 169 -17.44 1.34 -14.20
C VAL A 169 -18.27 2.34 -15.00
N LEU A 170 -18.21 3.62 -14.65
CA LEU A 170 -19.04 4.64 -15.31
C LEU A 170 -18.68 4.75 -16.80
N ASP A 171 -19.70 4.91 -17.66
CA ASP A 171 -19.55 4.90 -19.13
C ASP A 171 -18.60 5.97 -19.69
N ASP A 172 -18.46 7.11 -19.04
CA ASP A 172 -17.46 8.13 -19.38
C ASP A 172 -16.03 7.73 -19.01
N VAL A 173 -15.89 6.60 -18.28
CA VAL A 173 -14.63 5.96 -17.88
C VAL A 173 -14.08 5.05 -18.99
N LEU A 174 -14.90 4.56 -19.91
CA LEU A 174 -14.48 3.70 -21.04
C LEU A 174 -13.77 4.46 -22.18
N GLY A 175 -13.79 5.78 -22.19
CA GLY A 175 -12.95 6.63 -23.05
C GLY A 175 -11.51 6.74 -22.53
N ARG A 176 -10.62 7.41 -23.30
CA ARG A 176 -9.21 7.64 -22.87
C ARG A 176 -9.10 8.34 -21.52
N ALA A 177 -10.09 9.12 -21.08
CA ALA A 177 -10.16 9.77 -19.77
C ALA A 177 -10.60 8.85 -18.63
N GLY A 178 -11.18 7.68 -18.93
CA GLY A 178 -11.72 6.73 -17.98
C GLY A 178 -10.74 5.73 -17.42
N ARG A 179 -9.50 5.75 -17.87
CA ARG A 179 -8.52 4.73 -17.57
C ARG A 179 -7.88 4.85 -16.19
N TYR A 180 -8.20 5.89 -15.42
CA TYR A 180 -7.49 6.20 -14.17
C TYR A 180 -8.48 6.40 -13.03
N LEU A 181 -9.20 5.34 -12.65
CA LEU A 181 -10.20 5.39 -11.58
C LEU A 181 -9.61 5.97 -10.29
N ALA A 182 -8.47 5.45 -9.87
CA ALA A 182 -7.80 5.89 -8.66
C ALA A 182 -7.37 7.37 -8.74
N GLY A 183 -6.83 7.83 -9.88
CA GLY A 183 -6.44 9.21 -10.09
C GLY A 183 -7.64 10.17 -10.04
N ARG A 184 -8.74 9.84 -10.71
CA ARG A 184 -9.98 10.65 -10.67
C ARG A 184 -10.58 10.69 -9.26
N TRP A 185 -10.53 9.57 -8.56
CA TRP A 185 -10.96 9.54 -7.16
C TRP A 185 -10.06 10.44 -6.29
N GLU A 186 -8.74 10.36 -6.47
CA GLU A 186 -7.77 11.21 -5.77
C GLU A 186 -8.02 12.71 -6.06
N GLU A 187 -8.19 13.10 -7.32
CA GLU A 187 -8.52 14.47 -7.71
C GLU A 187 -9.78 14.99 -7.00
N LYS A 188 -10.78 14.14 -6.79
CA LYS A 188 -12.03 14.51 -6.15
C LYS A 188 -11.96 14.51 -4.62
N HIS A 189 -11.18 13.60 -4.01
CA HIS A 189 -11.21 13.35 -2.58
C HIS A 189 -9.88 13.60 -1.86
N ARG A 190 -8.76 13.74 -2.61
CA ARG A 190 -7.40 13.89 -2.09
C ARG A 190 -6.69 15.10 -2.71
N TRP A 191 -7.36 16.25 -2.67
CA TRP A 191 -6.77 17.49 -3.20
C TRP A 191 -5.55 17.92 -2.40
N TYR A 192 -4.71 18.72 -3.03
CA TYR A 192 -3.60 19.40 -2.38
C TYR A 192 -4.06 20.31 -1.25
N GLY A 193 -3.29 20.34 -0.18
CA GLY A 193 -3.56 21.22 0.96
C GLY A 193 -2.32 21.52 1.78
N LEU A 194 -2.20 22.78 2.18
CA LEU A 194 -1.21 23.24 3.14
C LEU A 194 -1.94 23.88 4.32
N ARG A 195 -1.63 23.41 5.52
CA ARG A 195 -2.25 23.90 6.74
C ARG A 195 -1.21 24.00 7.85
N THR A 196 -1.27 25.05 8.63
CA THR A 196 -0.51 25.12 9.89
C THR A 196 -1.16 24.21 10.92
N ILE A 197 -0.38 23.56 11.76
CA ILE A 197 -0.92 22.89 12.94
C ILE A 197 -1.21 23.92 14.04
N THR A 198 -2.15 23.57 14.90
CA THR A 198 -2.37 24.29 16.16
C THR A 198 -1.81 23.45 17.30
N GLY A 199 -1.50 24.05 18.44
CA GLY A 199 -1.02 23.31 19.62
C GLY A 199 -1.97 22.20 20.10
N SER A 200 -3.18 22.11 19.54
CA SER A 200 -4.19 21.08 19.85
C SER A 200 -4.38 20.01 18.78
N GLY A 201 -3.73 20.11 17.62
CA GLY A 201 -3.88 19.08 16.57
C GLY A 201 -3.49 19.49 15.16
N LEU A 202 -3.69 18.56 14.22
CA LEU A 202 -3.32 18.65 12.81
C LEU A 202 -4.34 19.41 11.93
N GLY A 203 -5.46 19.86 12.49
CA GLY A 203 -6.49 20.66 11.81
C GLY A 203 -6.21 22.16 11.98
N GLY A 204 -5.55 22.79 11.02
CA GLY A 204 -5.11 24.15 11.15
C GLY A 204 -5.71 25.16 10.18
N ALA A 205 -5.27 26.40 10.30
CA ALA A 205 -5.60 27.50 9.43
C ALA A 205 -4.79 27.43 8.10
N PRO A 206 -5.21 28.17 7.06
CA PRO A 206 -4.38 28.38 5.89
C PRO A 206 -3.01 28.96 6.27
N VAL A 207 -2.00 28.64 5.46
CA VAL A 207 -0.61 29.05 5.72
C VAL A 207 -0.46 30.57 5.57
N ASP A 208 0.08 31.21 6.61
CA ASP A 208 0.61 32.56 6.53
C ASP A 208 2.10 32.48 6.11
N TRP A 209 2.35 32.73 4.85
CA TRP A 209 3.70 32.65 4.28
C TRP A 209 4.67 33.68 4.87
N THR A 210 4.18 34.87 5.26
CA THR A 210 5.01 35.90 5.91
C THR A 210 5.48 35.38 7.28
N ALA A 211 4.58 34.82 8.06
CA ALA A 211 4.95 34.22 9.33
C ALA A 211 5.87 33.01 9.13
N LEU A 212 5.59 32.15 8.14
CA LEU A 212 6.36 30.95 7.89
C LEU A 212 7.81 31.23 7.47
N THR A 213 8.05 32.29 6.71
CA THR A 213 9.38 32.74 6.27
C THR A 213 10.13 33.60 7.30
N SER A 214 9.53 33.89 8.47
CA SER A 214 10.18 34.68 9.52
C SER A 214 11.25 33.91 10.31
N GLY A 215 11.41 32.62 10.09
CA GLY A 215 12.40 31.75 10.73
C GLY A 215 12.25 30.30 10.28
N PRO A 216 13.06 29.39 10.83
CA PRO A 216 12.95 27.97 10.49
C PRO A 216 11.55 27.42 10.75
N ALA A 217 11.04 26.64 9.80
CA ALA A 217 9.73 25.99 9.86
C ALA A 217 9.88 24.47 9.85
N LEU A 218 8.86 23.75 10.27
CA LEU A 218 8.75 22.30 10.16
C LEU A 218 7.70 21.95 9.11
N LEU A 219 8.07 21.08 8.18
CA LEU A 219 7.17 20.53 7.15
C LEU A 219 6.94 19.05 7.42
N LEU A 220 5.67 18.62 7.59
CA LEU A 220 5.26 17.23 7.73
C LEU A 220 4.71 16.73 6.39
N VAL A 221 5.30 15.65 5.84
CA VAL A 221 4.96 15.11 4.52
C VAL A 221 4.56 13.64 4.65
N HIS A 222 3.30 13.33 4.36
CA HIS A 222 2.75 11.98 4.50
C HIS A 222 3.09 11.05 3.32
N GLY A 223 2.84 9.74 3.51
CA GLY A 223 3.10 8.68 2.54
C GLY A 223 1.91 8.26 1.70
N THR A 224 2.09 7.13 1.03
CA THR A 224 1.12 6.51 0.11
C THR A 224 -0.22 6.21 0.80
N PHE A 225 -1.30 6.35 0.05
CA PHE A 225 -2.70 6.11 0.46
C PHE A 225 -3.19 6.97 1.64
N SER A 226 -2.35 7.78 2.26
CA SER A 226 -2.60 8.49 3.51
C SER A 226 -2.93 9.96 3.31
N ARG A 227 -3.16 10.66 4.41
CA ARG A 227 -3.18 12.13 4.60
C ARG A 227 -2.35 12.48 5.81
N ALA A 228 -1.94 13.72 5.94
CA ALA A 228 -1.18 14.17 7.10
C ALA A 228 -1.92 13.90 8.42
N ALA A 229 -3.24 14.12 8.44
CA ALA A 229 -4.07 13.85 9.62
C ALA A 229 -4.07 12.38 10.05
N THR A 230 -3.95 11.44 9.12
CA THR A 230 -3.86 10.01 9.39
C THR A 230 -2.41 9.59 9.69
N ALA A 231 -1.47 9.95 8.83
CA ALA A 231 -0.08 9.52 8.95
C ALA A 231 0.59 9.96 10.27
N PHE A 232 0.25 11.15 10.75
CA PHE A 232 0.84 11.72 11.98
C PHE A 232 -0.10 11.66 13.19
N SER A 233 -1.25 10.97 13.08
CA SER A 233 -2.24 10.85 14.17
C SER A 233 -1.69 10.21 15.44
N ALA A 234 -0.74 9.27 15.28
CA ALA A 234 -0.12 8.56 16.38
C ALA A 234 1.00 9.34 17.07
N LEU A 235 1.41 10.51 16.56
CA LEU A 235 2.23 11.42 17.33
C LEU A 235 1.44 11.91 18.55
N ALA A 236 2.00 11.69 19.75
CA ALA A 236 1.40 12.17 20.98
C ALA A 236 1.10 13.67 20.91
N ARG A 237 -0.02 14.11 21.49
CA ARG A 237 -0.39 15.55 21.51
C ARG A 237 0.71 16.42 22.10
N ASP A 238 1.37 15.91 23.13
CA ASP A 238 2.51 16.60 23.77
C ASP A 238 3.68 16.77 22.81
N GLU A 239 3.91 15.80 21.92
CA GLU A 239 4.96 15.89 20.90
C GLU A 239 4.62 16.91 19.81
N LEU A 240 3.37 16.92 19.33
CA LEU A 240 2.90 17.94 18.40
C LEU A 240 2.97 19.35 19.03
N GLY A 241 2.57 19.49 20.30
CA GLY A 241 2.69 20.73 21.05
C GLY A 241 4.14 21.19 21.19
N ARG A 242 5.05 20.29 21.53
CA ARG A 242 6.49 20.57 21.62
C ARG A 242 7.04 21.06 20.28
N LEU A 243 6.73 20.37 19.19
CA LEU A 243 7.16 20.78 17.85
C LEU A 243 6.58 22.13 17.45
N HIS A 244 5.29 22.37 17.74
CA HIS A 244 4.67 23.67 17.52
C HIS A 244 5.42 24.79 18.25
N ASP A 245 5.72 24.62 19.53
CA ASP A 245 6.42 25.61 20.34
C ASP A 245 7.87 25.82 19.89
N ALA A 246 8.59 24.73 19.59
CA ALA A 246 9.99 24.77 19.17
C ALA A 246 10.17 25.53 17.85
N TYR A 247 9.21 25.45 16.95
CA TYR A 247 9.22 26.19 15.70
C TYR A 247 8.41 27.51 15.78
N GLY A 248 7.96 27.92 16.96
CA GLY A 248 7.19 29.16 17.15
C GLY A 248 5.91 29.22 16.30
N GLY A 249 5.18 28.12 16.21
CA GLY A 249 3.99 27.98 15.40
C GLY A 249 4.20 27.74 13.90
N ARG A 250 5.45 27.75 13.42
CA ARG A 250 5.78 27.53 12.01
C ARG A 250 5.87 26.04 11.67
N VAL A 251 4.78 25.33 11.87
CA VAL A 251 4.66 23.90 11.52
C VAL A 251 3.55 23.74 10.52
N VAL A 252 3.86 23.14 9.37
CA VAL A 252 2.96 22.95 8.24
C VAL A 252 2.84 21.48 7.91
N VAL A 253 1.62 21.03 7.64
CA VAL A 253 1.33 19.73 7.05
C VAL A 253 1.06 19.91 5.56
N PHE A 254 1.57 19.00 4.76
CA PHE A 254 1.36 18.99 3.32
C PHE A 254 0.57 17.77 2.90
N ASP A 255 -0.73 17.97 2.59
CA ASP A 255 -1.58 16.97 1.96
C ASP A 255 -1.41 17.03 0.44
N HIS A 256 -1.22 15.87 -0.19
CA HIS A 256 -0.98 15.76 -1.64
C HIS A 256 -1.47 14.40 -2.19
N PRO A 257 -1.81 14.33 -3.49
CA PRO A 257 -2.10 13.06 -4.15
C PRO A 257 -0.88 12.12 -4.10
N THR A 258 -1.12 10.85 -3.83
CA THR A 258 -0.04 9.88 -3.57
C THR A 258 0.00 8.72 -4.55
N VAL A 259 -1.10 8.47 -5.25
CA VAL A 259 -1.28 7.32 -6.14
C VAL A 259 -0.97 7.71 -7.59
N SER A 260 -1.58 8.80 -8.06
CA SER A 260 -1.56 9.21 -9.46
C SER A 260 -0.49 10.25 -9.81
N VAL A 261 0.09 10.93 -8.80
CA VAL A 261 1.00 12.08 -9.02
C VAL A 261 2.40 11.76 -8.52
N ASP A 262 3.40 11.99 -9.35
CA ASP A 262 4.82 11.79 -9.01
C ASP A 262 5.34 12.79 -7.96
N PRO A 263 6.45 12.49 -7.25
CA PRO A 263 6.95 13.35 -6.18
C PRO A 263 7.44 14.72 -6.64
N VAL A 264 7.97 14.86 -7.87
CA VAL A 264 8.41 16.18 -8.39
C VAL A 264 7.23 17.08 -8.64
N THR A 265 6.16 16.55 -9.18
CA THR A 265 4.90 17.28 -9.39
C THR A 265 4.30 17.73 -8.07
N ASN A 266 4.33 16.87 -7.02
CA ASN A 266 3.92 17.26 -5.67
C ASN A 266 4.83 18.40 -5.12
N ALA A 267 6.15 18.26 -5.25
CA ALA A 267 7.10 19.28 -4.82
C ALA A 267 6.92 20.61 -5.59
N ARG A 268 6.64 20.53 -6.89
CA ARG A 268 6.37 21.72 -7.73
C ARG A 268 5.13 22.44 -7.23
N TRP A 269 4.04 21.74 -6.95
CA TRP A 269 2.84 22.37 -6.42
C TRP A 269 3.12 23.09 -5.08
N PHE A 270 3.88 22.47 -4.17
CA PHE A 270 4.29 23.13 -2.92
C PHE A 270 5.05 24.44 -3.19
N VAL A 271 6.04 24.41 -4.09
CA VAL A 271 6.84 25.59 -4.43
C VAL A 271 6.01 26.66 -5.15
N GLU A 272 5.05 26.30 -5.96
CA GLU A 272 4.12 27.24 -6.59
C GLU A 272 3.27 27.97 -5.53
N GLN A 273 2.77 27.26 -4.50
CA GLN A 273 2.06 27.91 -3.39
C GLN A 273 2.98 28.84 -2.59
N PHE A 274 4.20 28.41 -2.30
CA PHE A 274 5.21 29.25 -1.67
C PHE A 274 5.52 30.49 -2.52
N SER A 275 5.76 30.31 -3.80
CA SER A 275 6.09 31.40 -4.72
C SER A 275 4.94 32.38 -4.93
N ALA A 276 3.69 31.92 -4.86
CA ALA A 276 2.52 32.79 -4.99
C ALA A 276 2.20 33.56 -3.69
N GLY A 277 2.46 32.95 -2.53
CA GLY A 277 2.02 33.48 -1.24
C GLY A 277 3.09 34.23 -0.44
N ALA A 278 4.37 33.92 -0.66
CA ALA A 278 5.47 34.57 0.07
C ALA A 278 5.90 35.91 -0.56
N PRO A 279 6.45 36.84 0.24
CA PRO A 279 7.03 38.06 -0.27
C PRO A 279 8.12 37.79 -1.31
N ASP A 280 8.37 38.77 -2.19
CA ASP A 280 9.45 38.71 -3.17
C ASP A 280 10.82 38.61 -2.48
N GLY A 281 11.68 37.74 -2.99
CA GLY A 281 12.99 37.45 -2.41
C GLY A 281 12.96 36.71 -1.08
N ALA A 282 11.81 36.22 -0.62
CA ALA A 282 11.70 35.45 0.62
C ALA A 282 12.55 34.18 0.59
N GLU A 283 13.13 33.83 1.74
CA GLU A 283 13.78 32.55 1.99
C GLU A 283 12.92 31.72 2.91
N LEU A 284 12.57 30.50 2.49
CA LEU A 284 11.92 29.50 3.32
C LEU A 284 12.93 28.46 3.75
N VAL A 285 13.25 28.41 5.04
CA VAL A 285 14.12 27.39 5.64
C VAL A 285 13.24 26.37 6.34
N VAL A 286 13.33 25.10 5.92
CA VAL A 286 12.52 24.02 6.50
C VAL A 286 13.36 22.88 7.03
N ASP A 287 12.93 22.34 8.16
CA ASP A 287 13.16 20.96 8.54
C ASP A 287 11.98 20.11 8.08
N VAL A 288 12.22 18.89 7.67
CA VAL A 288 11.18 18.01 7.14
C VAL A 288 11.10 16.74 7.95
N VAL A 289 9.90 16.31 8.34
CA VAL A 289 9.61 14.92 8.77
C VAL A 289 8.74 14.32 7.70
N ALA A 290 9.26 13.30 7.04
CA ALA A 290 8.59 12.64 5.95
C ALA A 290 8.38 11.16 6.23
N HIS A 291 7.16 10.67 6.00
CA HIS A 291 6.81 9.28 6.12
C HIS A 291 6.71 8.63 4.74
N SER A 292 7.29 7.41 4.60
CA SER A 292 7.11 6.59 3.41
C SER A 292 7.45 7.36 2.11
N ARG A 293 6.63 7.24 1.07
CA ARG A 293 6.75 7.97 -0.19
C ARG A 293 6.92 9.50 -0.02
N GLY A 294 6.39 10.07 1.07
CA GLY A 294 6.59 11.50 1.38
C GLY A 294 8.05 11.91 1.45
N GLY A 295 8.97 10.98 1.78
CA GLY A 295 10.40 11.21 1.73
C GLY A 295 10.93 11.47 0.33
N LEU A 296 10.34 10.88 -0.70
CA LEU A 296 10.70 11.17 -2.10
C LEU A 296 10.26 12.58 -2.53
N VAL A 297 9.14 13.07 -1.96
CA VAL A 297 8.73 14.49 -2.13
C VAL A 297 9.71 15.43 -1.42
N ALA A 298 10.13 15.07 -0.18
CA ALA A 298 11.14 15.84 0.56
C ALA A 298 12.48 15.90 -0.20
N ARG A 299 12.93 14.79 -0.78
CA ARG A 299 14.12 14.74 -1.63
C ARG A 299 13.97 15.57 -2.91
N ALA A 300 12.78 15.56 -3.54
CA ALA A 300 12.52 16.42 -4.68
C ALA A 300 12.65 17.91 -4.31
N LEU A 301 12.14 18.32 -3.13
CA LEU A 301 12.31 19.69 -2.61
C LEU A 301 13.77 20.03 -2.31
N ALA A 302 14.58 19.08 -1.86
CA ALA A 302 15.98 19.30 -1.51
C ALA A 302 16.93 19.21 -2.72
N GLU A 303 16.76 18.17 -3.55
CA GLU A 303 17.75 17.73 -4.54
C GLU A 303 17.40 18.12 -5.99
N GLN A 304 16.14 18.49 -6.29
CA GLN A 304 15.66 18.74 -7.66
C GLN A 304 15.13 20.17 -7.86
N GLN A 305 15.75 21.14 -7.17
CA GLN A 305 15.29 22.54 -7.19
C GLN A 305 15.38 23.19 -8.57
N ASP A 306 16.24 22.70 -9.45
CA ASP A 306 16.32 23.08 -10.86
C ASP A 306 15.03 22.79 -11.65
N ARG A 307 14.21 21.87 -11.13
CA ARG A 307 12.90 21.50 -11.70
C ARG A 307 11.73 22.23 -11.07
N LEU A 308 11.99 23.08 -10.07
CA LEU A 308 11.00 23.80 -9.28
C LEU A 308 11.05 25.30 -9.60
N ALA A 309 9.89 25.89 -9.89
CA ALA A 309 9.78 27.29 -10.27
C ALA A 309 9.76 28.20 -9.02
N LEU A 310 10.91 28.47 -8.41
CA LEU A 310 11.05 29.29 -7.19
C LEU A 310 10.79 30.81 -7.41
N ALA A 311 10.70 31.27 -8.65
CA ALA A 311 10.32 32.65 -9.01
C ALA A 311 11.06 33.73 -8.20
N GLY A 312 12.40 33.59 -8.07
CA GLY A 312 13.25 34.54 -7.34
C GLY A 312 13.24 34.39 -5.82
N ARG A 313 12.55 33.39 -5.28
CA ARG A 313 12.55 33.00 -3.87
C ARG A 313 13.57 31.89 -3.64
N ARG A 314 13.87 31.61 -2.39
CA ARG A 314 14.83 30.57 -2.01
C ARG A 314 14.19 29.56 -1.05
N LEU A 315 14.36 28.27 -1.35
CA LEU A 315 13.98 27.16 -0.46
C LEU A 315 15.24 26.48 0.05
N VAL A 316 15.34 26.30 1.35
CA VAL A 316 16.44 25.58 1.99
C VAL A 316 15.85 24.46 2.82
N VAL A 317 16.07 23.22 2.43
CA VAL A 317 15.81 22.05 3.26
C VAL A 317 17.05 21.86 4.14
N ARG A 318 16.94 22.29 5.39
CA ARG A 318 18.05 22.29 6.36
C ARG A 318 18.28 20.88 6.91
N SER A 319 17.21 20.17 7.21
CA SER A 319 17.24 18.79 7.71
C SER A 319 16.01 18.02 7.20
N ALA A 320 16.18 16.74 6.93
CA ALA A 320 15.07 15.85 6.62
C ALA A 320 15.19 14.55 7.42
N VAL A 321 14.15 14.22 8.16
CA VAL A 321 14.02 12.95 8.88
C VAL A 321 13.11 12.03 8.07
N PHE A 322 13.68 10.99 7.52
CA PHE A 322 13.01 9.96 6.72
C PHE A 322 12.52 8.83 7.63
N VAL A 323 11.22 8.62 7.70
CA VAL A 323 10.60 7.57 8.53
C VAL A 323 9.97 6.53 7.61
N GLY A 324 10.55 5.33 7.54
CA GLY A 324 10.11 4.26 6.66
C GLY A 324 10.12 4.66 5.17
N VAL A 325 11.07 5.51 4.75
CA VAL A 325 11.12 6.03 3.38
C VAL A 325 11.79 5.06 2.42
N PRO A 326 11.17 4.72 1.28
CA PRO A 326 11.78 3.86 0.27
C PRO A 326 12.81 4.64 -0.59
N ASN A 327 13.93 5.09 -0.01
CA ASN A 327 14.95 5.83 -0.74
C ASN A 327 15.61 5.00 -1.84
N ALA A 328 15.78 3.69 -1.63
CA ALA A 328 16.19 2.74 -2.65
C ALA A 328 15.00 2.07 -3.38
N GLY A 329 13.77 2.45 -3.01
CA GLY A 329 12.54 1.87 -3.54
C GLY A 329 12.03 0.69 -2.75
N THR A 330 10.92 0.14 -3.23
CA THR A 330 10.32 -1.11 -2.77
C THR A 330 9.89 -1.95 -3.96
N VAL A 331 10.19 -3.24 -3.92
CA VAL A 331 9.78 -4.19 -4.98
C VAL A 331 8.26 -4.28 -5.13
N LEU A 332 7.51 -3.97 -4.07
CA LEU A 332 6.04 -3.87 -4.10
C LEU A 332 5.51 -2.83 -5.10
N ALA A 333 6.32 -1.82 -5.45
CA ALA A 333 5.97 -0.83 -6.46
C ALA A 333 6.35 -1.24 -7.90
N ASP A 334 6.88 -2.45 -8.12
CA ASP A 334 7.01 -3.01 -9.46
C ASP A 334 5.62 -3.35 -10.01
N PRO A 335 5.31 -3.07 -11.28
CA PRO A 335 4.01 -3.42 -11.88
C PRO A 335 3.57 -4.88 -11.68
N LYS A 336 4.53 -5.80 -11.55
CA LYS A 336 4.25 -7.23 -11.32
C LYS A 336 3.81 -7.53 -9.88
N HIS A 337 4.12 -6.64 -8.95
CA HIS A 337 3.88 -6.78 -7.52
C HIS A 337 2.87 -5.78 -6.95
N LEU A 338 2.18 -5.02 -7.81
CA LEU A 338 1.13 -4.09 -7.35
C LEU A 338 0.00 -4.81 -6.60
N GLY A 339 -0.35 -6.02 -7.01
CA GLY A 339 -1.30 -6.85 -6.27
C GLY A 339 -0.80 -7.14 -4.84
N ASP A 340 0.47 -7.53 -4.69
CA ASP A 340 1.08 -7.79 -3.39
C ASP A 340 1.12 -6.53 -2.51
N LEU A 341 1.33 -5.34 -3.11
CA LEU A 341 1.24 -4.06 -2.40
C LEU A 341 -0.15 -3.84 -1.81
N LEU A 342 -1.19 -4.06 -2.60
CA LEU A 342 -2.58 -3.86 -2.18
C LEU A 342 -3.00 -4.90 -1.14
N ASP A 343 -2.58 -6.15 -1.29
CA ASP A 343 -2.76 -7.21 -0.30
C ASP A 343 -2.11 -6.81 1.03
N THR A 344 -0.84 -6.35 0.98
CA THR A 344 -0.09 -5.93 2.17
C THR A 344 -0.79 -4.79 2.90
N TYR A 345 -1.21 -3.73 2.20
CA TYR A 345 -1.91 -2.61 2.82
C TYR A 345 -3.28 -3.01 3.36
N THR A 346 -4.05 -3.85 2.64
CA THR A 346 -5.35 -4.34 3.10
C THR A 346 -5.21 -5.10 4.42
N ASN A 347 -4.26 -6.03 4.49
CA ASN A 347 -4.03 -6.84 5.69
C ASN A 347 -3.43 -6.03 6.84
N LEU A 348 -2.51 -5.13 6.54
CA LEU A 348 -1.86 -4.29 7.55
C LEU A 348 -2.88 -3.39 8.27
N LEU A 349 -3.79 -2.77 7.52
CA LEU A 349 -4.85 -1.92 8.08
C LEU A 349 -5.90 -2.73 8.84
N ASP A 350 -6.20 -3.95 8.39
CA ASP A 350 -7.19 -4.81 9.02
C ASP A 350 -6.70 -5.39 10.35
N VAL A 351 -5.41 -5.71 10.45
CA VAL A 351 -4.78 -6.21 11.68
C VAL A 351 -4.50 -5.10 12.70
N LEU A 352 -4.14 -3.92 12.21
CA LEU A 352 -3.76 -2.76 13.02
C LEU A 352 -4.59 -1.54 12.60
N PRO A 353 -5.90 -1.55 12.88
CA PRO A 353 -6.75 -0.43 12.52
C PRO A 353 -6.35 0.81 13.34
N ASP A 354 -5.93 1.83 12.63
CA ASP A 354 -5.64 3.14 13.21
C ASP A 354 -6.74 4.17 12.91
N ILE A 355 -6.57 5.38 13.43
CA ILE A 355 -7.50 6.48 13.12
C ILE A 355 -7.39 6.82 11.64
N GLY A 356 -8.46 6.57 10.89
CA GLY A 356 -8.54 6.82 9.45
C GLY A 356 -8.23 5.59 8.58
N ALA A 357 -8.11 4.39 9.14
CA ALA A 357 -7.88 3.16 8.39
C ALA A 357 -8.90 2.94 7.26
N VAL A 358 -10.19 3.24 7.48
CA VAL A 358 -11.23 3.18 6.44
C VAL A 358 -10.90 4.12 5.27
N ASP A 359 -10.46 5.34 5.57
CA ASP A 359 -10.13 6.36 4.57
C ASP A 359 -8.91 5.95 3.71
N VAL A 360 -7.91 5.32 4.33
CA VAL A 360 -6.75 4.73 3.63
C VAL A 360 -7.20 3.55 2.77
N LEU A 361 -8.00 2.64 3.33
CA LEU A 361 -8.47 1.45 2.63
C LEU A 361 -9.35 1.81 1.42
N GLN A 362 -10.13 2.88 1.47
CA GLN A 362 -10.87 3.36 0.29
C GLN A 362 -9.95 3.66 -0.90
N VAL A 363 -8.81 4.31 -0.67
CA VAL A 363 -7.85 4.58 -1.76
C VAL A 363 -7.26 3.29 -2.31
N VAL A 364 -6.91 2.35 -1.43
CA VAL A 364 -6.43 1.01 -1.82
C VAL A 364 -7.46 0.34 -2.73
N LEU A 365 -8.74 0.37 -2.35
CA LEU A 365 -9.83 -0.24 -3.12
C LEU A 365 -10.06 0.44 -4.48
N GLU A 366 -9.82 1.76 -4.59
CA GLU A 366 -9.89 2.42 -5.91
C GLU A 366 -8.75 1.96 -6.84
N VAL A 367 -7.57 1.67 -6.30
CA VAL A 367 -6.49 1.05 -7.09
C VAL A 367 -6.84 -0.40 -7.45
N VAL A 368 -7.42 -1.17 -6.50
CA VAL A 368 -7.92 -2.53 -6.78
C VAL A 368 -8.91 -2.52 -7.93
N LYS A 369 -9.90 -1.61 -7.90
CA LYS A 369 -10.88 -1.46 -8.99
C LYS A 369 -10.19 -1.11 -10.32
N GLN A 370 -9.23 -0.20 -10.31
CA GLN A 370 -8.49 0.17 -11.52
C GLN A 370 -7.74 -1.04 -12.10
N LEU A 371 -7.00 -1.79 -11.29
CA LEU A 371 -6.29 -2.98 -11.75
C LEU A 371 -7.25 -4.07 -12.25
N ALA A 372 -8.43 -4.20 -11.64
CA ALA A 372 -9.46 -5.14 -12.09
C ALA A 372 -9.99 -4.82 -13.51
N THR A 373 -9.87 -3.58 -13.98
CA THR A 373 -10.16 -3.21 -15.38
C THR A 373 -8.98 -3.48 -16.34
N GLY A 374 -7.86 -4.05 -15.84
CA GLY A 374 -6.67 -4.33 -16.64
C GLY A 374 -5.79 -3.12 -16.90
N VAL A 375 -5.95 -2.02 -16.15
CA VAL A 375 -5.22 -0.76 -16.37
C VAL A 375 -4.26 -0.48 -15.21
N ALA A 376 -2.95 -0.49 -15.51
CA ALA A 376 -1.90 -0.12 -14.55
C ALA A 376 -1.31 1.28 -14.79
N GLU A 377 -1.68 1.96 -15.88
CA GLU A 377 -1.22 3.32 -16.17
C GLU A 377 -1.89 4.35 -15.25
N GLY A 378 -1.25 5.51 -15.08
CA GLY A 378 -1.75 6.61 -14.24
C GLY A 378 -1.56 6.38 -12.74
N LEU A 379 -0.68 5.46 -12.38
CA LEU A 379 -0.25 5.20 -10.99
C LEU A 379 1.17 5.74 -10.74
N ASP A 380 1.51 6.89 -11.35
CA ASP A 380 2.86 7.47 -11.33
C ASP A 380 3.36 7.72 -9.90
N GLY A 381 2.46 8.03 -8.98
CA GLY A 381 2.76 8.15 -7.57
C GLY A 381 3.25 6.84 -6.95
N LEU A 382 2.58 5.72 -7.23
CA LEU A 382 3.01 4.39 -6.78
C LEU A 382 4.29 3.96 -7.50
N MET A 383 4.33 4.13 -8.81
CA MET A 383 5.49 3.76 -9.65
C MET A 383 6.76 4.55 -9.28
N SER A 384 6.64 5.71 -8.67
CA SER A 384 7.79 6.49 -8.19
C SER A 384 8.62 5.78 -7.14
N MET A 385 8.09 4.74 -6.49
CA MET A 385 8.80 3.90 -5.50
C MET A 385 9.41 2.64 -6.12
N ASN A 386 9.22 2.38 -7.42
CA ASN A 386 9.77 1.20 -8.09
C ASN A 386 11.31 1.34 -8.18
N PRO A 387 12.09 0.39 -7.62
CA PRO A 387 13.57 0.42 -7.68
C PRO A 387 14.11 0.49 -9.11
N SER A 388 13.43 -0.16 -10.05
CA SER A 388 13.77 -0.19 -11.47
C SER A 388 13.08 0.91 -12.28
N GLY A 389 12.28 1.76 -11.64
CA GLY A 389 11.52 2.84 -12.29
C GLY A 389 12.38 4.03 -12.68
N ASP A 390 11.97 4.76 -13.71
CA ASP A 390 12.72 5.91 -14.23
C ASP A 390 12.91 7.01 -13.18
N TYR A 391 11.89 7.23 -12.34
CA TYR A 391 11.95 8.25 -11.30
C TYR A 391 13.08 7.99 -10.30
N LEU A 392 13.14 6.80 -9.69
CA LEU A 392 14.18 6.48 -8.71
C LEU A 392 15.56 6.34 -9.36
N ARG A 393 15.66 5.79 -10.57
CA ARG A 393 16.93 5.76 -11.30
C ARG A 393 17.49 7.16 -11.54
N MET A 394 16.63 8.12 -11.86
CA MET A 394 17.04 9.52 -12.04
C MET A 394 17.43 10.15 -10.69
N LEU A 395 16.61 10.01 -9.65
CA LEU A 395 16.87 10.56 -8.32
C LEU A 395 18.13 9.98 -7.69
N ASN A 396 18.38 8.71 -7.92
CA ASN A 396 19.48 7.93 -7.32
C ASN A 396 20.69 7.78 -8.24
N LYS A 397 20.78 8.58 -9.32
CA LYS A 397 21.89 8.47 -10.29
C LYS A 397 23.26 8.68 -9.64
N GLU A 398 23.36 9.66 -8.76
CA GLU A 398 24.59 10.03 -8.07
C GLU A 398 24.27 10.27 -6.57
N PRO A 399 23.89 9.19 -5.83
CA PRO A 399 23.56 9.35 -4.44
C PRO A 399 24.81 9.76 -3.64
N ALA A 400 24.65 10.80 -2.84
CA ALA A 400 25.71 11.29 -1.96
C ALA A 400 25.15 11.41 -0.55
N GLU A 401 26.00 11.13 0.44
CA GLU A 401 25.66 11.32 1.84
C GLU A 401 25.37 12.81 2.11
N GLN A 402 24.25 13.06 2.78
CA GLN A 402 23.78 14.39 3.12
C GLN A 402 23.80 14.55 4.64
N ASP A 403 24.59 15.46 5.15
CA ASP A 403 24.71 15.73 6.61
C ASP A 403 23.37 16.18 7.23
N GLY A 404 22.50 16.80 6.44
CA GLY A 404 21.16 17.21 6.85
C GLY A 404 20.14 16.07 6.92
N TYR A 405 20.47 14.86 6.42
CA TYR A 405 19.53 13.75 6.40
C TYR A 405 19.65 12.87 7.64
N ALA A 406 18.52 12.37 8.10
CA ALA A 406 18.40 11.36 9.14
C ALA A 406 17.34 10.32 8.69
N ALA A 407 17.47 9.09 9.16
CA ALA A 407 16.53 8.04 8.78
C ALA A 407 16.17 7.12 9.96
N ILE A 408 14.90 6.75 10.01
CA ILE A 408 14.34 5.75 10.92
C ILE A 408 13.74 4.65 10.06
N ALA A 409 14.18 3.41 10.27
CA ALA A 409 13.64 2.25 9.58
C ALA A 409 13.53 1.07 10.54
N ALA A 410 12.61 0.15 10.26
CA ALA A 410 12.33 -0.99 11.12
C ALA A 410 12.61 -2.31 10.40
N ASP A 411 12.86 -3.32 11.23
CA ASP A 411 12.81 -4.73 10.89
C ASP A 411 11.63 -5.35 11.64
N PHE A 412 10.54 -5.62 10.93
CA PHE A 412 9.34 -6.13 11.56
C PHE A 412 9.49 -7.61 11.87
N SER A 413 9.28 -7.97 13.12
CA SER A 413 9.06 -9.35 13.54
C SER A 413 7.81 -9.43 14.41
N PRO A 414 6.89 -10.38 14.15
CA PRO A 414 5.69 -10.51 14.96
C PRO A 414 6.03 -10.94 16.39
N VAL A 415 5.63 -10.14 17.38
CA VAL A 415 5.83 -10.48 18.82
C VAL A 415 4.77 -11.43 19.34
N SER A 416 3.69 -11.62 18.63
CA SER A 416 2.60 -12.55 18.97
C SER A 416 2.62 -13.78 18.06
N ARG A 417 2.02 -14.89 18.53
CA ARG A 417 1.75 -16.07 17.69
C ARG A 417 0.46 -15.90 16.86
N ASP A 418 0.11 -14.67 16.54
CA ASP A 418 -1.00 -14.37 15.64
C ASP A 418 -0.67 -14.91 14.25
N ALA A 419 -1.48 -15.85 13.79
CA ALA A 419 -1.24 -16.57 12.55
C ALA A 419 -1.21 -15.66 11.33
N ARG A 420 -2.02 -14.60 11.35
CA ARG A 420 -2.09 -13.60 10.27
C ARG A 420 -0.83 -12.74 10.20
N GLN A 421 -0.35 -12.24 11.34
CA GLN A 421 0.92 -11.49 11.40
C GLN A 421 2.10 -12.36 10.95
N LEU A 422 2.14 -13.63 11.36
CA LEU A 422 3.15 -14.58 10.89
C LEU A 422 3.07 -14.80 9.37
N ALA A 423 1.87 -14.94 8.81
CA ALA A 423 1.69 -15.11 7.37
C ALA A 423 2.12 -13.85 6.58
N MET A 424 1.77 -12.66 7.07
CA MET A 424 2.22 -11.39 6.46
C MET A 424 3.74 -11.27 6.48
N ASN A 425 4.38 -11.57 7.61
CA ASN A 425 5.83 -11.53 7.72
C ASN A 425 6.52 -12.51 6.75
N LEU A 426 6.03 -13.75 6.67
CA LEU A 426 6.55 -14.75 5.75
C LEU A 426 6.44 -14.31 4.27
N VAL A 427 5.34 -13.66 3.90
CA VAL A 427 5.16 -13.12 2.54
C VAL A 427 6.17 -12.01 2.27
N ALA A 428 6.32 -11.07 3.21
CA ALA A 428 7.26 -9.97 3.09
C ALA A 428 8.72 -10.46 3.03
N ASP A 429 9.12 -11.38 3.91
CA ASP A 429 10.48 -11.95 3.92
C ASP A 429 10.84 -12.67 2.63
N ARG A 430 9.90 -13.41 2.03
CA ARG A 430 10.11 -14.05 0.72
C ARG A 430 10.29 -13.03 -0.41
N LEU A 431 9.53 -11.95 -0.35
CA LEU A 431 9.56 -10.92 -1.37
C LEU A 431 10.83 -10.05 -1.25
N PHE A 432 11.11 -9.56 -0.07
CA PHE A 432 12.25 -8.64 0.17
C PHE A 432 13.58 -9.36 0.37
N ARG A 433 13.59 -10.54 0.98
CA ARG A 433 14.79 -11.31 1.36
C ARG A 433 15.78 -10.50 2.21
N SER A 434 15.30 -9.55 2.96
CA SER A 434 16.05 -8.63 3.81
C SER A 434 15.14 -8.07 4.90
N ALA A 435 15.75 -7.52 5.96
CA ALA A 435 15.05 -6.77 6.99
C ALA A 435 14.09 -5.72 6.38
N ASN A 436 12.84 -5.67 6.85
CA ASN A 436 11.81 -4.81 6.28
C ASN A 436 10.70 -4.51 7.30
N ASP A 437 9.92 -3.46 7.01
CA ASP A 437 8.77 -3.05 7.82
C ASP A 437 7.42 -3.53 7.25
N LEU A 438 7.41 -4.59 6.44
CA LEU A 438 6.35 -5.16 5.60
C LEU A 438 6.11 -4.43 4.27
N VAL A 439 6.63 -3.22 4.08
CA VAL A 439 6.43 -2.41 2.86
C VAL A 439 7.76 -1.97 2.25
N VAL A 440 8.72 -1.62 3.09
CA VAL A 440 10.00 -1.03 2.67
C VAL A 440 11.16 -1.82 3.26
N PRO A 441 12.18 -2.20 2.45
CA PRO A 441 13.43 -2.75 2.97
C PRO A 441 14.12 -1.75 3.91
N ARG A 442 14.50 -2.20 5.12
CA ARG A 442 15.11 -1.35 6.15
C ARG A 442 16.32 -0.57 5.64
N ASP A 443 17.26 -1.26 5.02
CA ASP A 443 18.53 -0.66 4.60
C ASP A 443 18.33 0.30 3.43
N GLY A 444 17.32 0.08 2.60
CA GLY A 444 16.90 1.00 1.55
C GLY A 444 16.41 2.36 2.06
N GLY A 445 16.18 2.50 3.35
CA GLY A 445 15.83 3.77 3.99
C GLY A 445 17.00 4.75 4.12
N TRP A 446 18.25 4.28 4.13
CA TRP A 446 19.44 5.11 4.35
C TRP A 446 20.61 4.89 3.41
N GLN A 447 20.53 3.88 2.52
CA GLN A 447 21.55 3.63 1.50
C GLN A 447 20.92 3.25 0.16
N ILE A 448 21.67 3.47 -0.91
CA ILE A 448 21.29 3.19 -2.29
C ILE A 448 22.46 2.47 -2.94
N ASP A 449 22.26 1.21 -3.40
CA ASP A 449 23.31 0.39 -4.00
C ASP A 449 24.62 0.40 -3.16
N GLU A 450 24.51 0.13 -1.86
CA GLU A 450 25.60 0.14 -0.87
C GLU A 450 26.24 1.52 -0.61
N ARG A 451 25.81 2.58 -1.29
CA ARG A 451 26.27 3.94 -1.05
C ARG A 451 25.44 4.62 0.03
N PRO A 452 26.04 5.19 1.07
CA PRO A 452 25.27 5.89 2.10
C PRO A 452 24.61 7.15 1.56
N LEU A 453 23.32 7.29 1.81
CA LEU A 453 22.56 8.53 1.60
C LEU A 453 22.46 9.32 2.91
N VAL A 454 22.39 8.60 4.02
CA VAL A 454 22.24 9.14 5.37
C VAL A 454 23.47 8.77 6.19
N PRO A 455 24.11 9.71 6.92
CA PRO A 455 25.24 9.42 7.79
C PRO A 455 24.92 8.37 8.87
N ALA A 456 25.86 7.49 9.19
CA ALA A 456 25.62 6.39 10.13
C ALA A 456 25.13 6.87 11.51
N HIS A 457 25.63 8.01 12.02
CA HIS A 457 25.21 8.59 13.30
C HIS A 457 23.82 9.25 13.26
N ARG A 458 23.21 9.34 12.08
CA ARG A 458 21.86 9.89 11.82
C ARG A 458 20.87 8.79 11.43
N ARG A 459 21.15 7.52 11.76
CA ARG A 459 20.28 6.37 11.48
C ARG A 459 19.74 5.79 12.77
N LEU A 460 18.47 5.46 12.81
CA LEU A 460 17.85 4.64 13.84
C LEU A 460 17.30 3.37 13.18
N SER A 461 17.85 2.22 13.56
CA SER A 461 17.24 0.92 13.30
C SER A 461 16.35 0.55 14.47
N ILE A 462 15.11 0.14 14.16
CA ILE A 462 14.20 -0.43 15.15
C ILE A 462 14.18 -1.92 14.88
N ASP A 463 14.76 -2.67 15.84
CA ASP A 463 14.88 -4.11 15.73
C ASP A 463 13.56 -4.82 16.08
N ASP A 464 13.47 -6.08 15.75
CA ASP A 464 12.33 -6.98 15.77
C ASP A 464 11.55 -7.07 17.09
N GLU A 465 12.16 -6.78 18.24
CA GLU A 465 11.50 -6.85 19.55
C GLU A 465 10.35 -5.83 19.74
N GLN A 466 10.21 -4.84 18.86
CA GLN A 466 9.23 -3.76 19.00
C GLN A 466 8.01 -3.87 18.07
N ALA A 467 7.97 -4.85 17.17
CA ALA A 467 6.88 -5.06 16.20
C ALA A 467 6.41 -3.78 15.46
N VAL A 468 7.35 -2.92 15.08
CA VAL A 468 7.03 -1.69 14.35
C VAL A 468 6.79 -2.01 12.88
N THR A 469 5.57 -1.80 12.41
CA THR A 469 5.17 -1.91 11.02
C THR A 469 5.27 -0.57 10.31
N HIS A 470 5.15 -0.60 8.98
CA HIS A 470 5.20 0.59 8.14
C HIS A 470 4.25 1.73 8.58
N ASN A 471 3.08 1.41 9.10
CA ASN A 471 2.08 2.40 9.52
C ASN A 471 2.19 2.80 11.00
N SER A 472 3.00 2.10 11.82
CA SER A 472 3.01 2.28 13.27
C SER A 472 4.21 3.06 13.81
N TYR A 473 5.09 3.57 12.96
CA TYR A 473 6.31 4.27 13.38
C TYR A 473 6.06 5.36 14.42
N PHE A 474 5.11 6.25 14.19
CA PHE A 474 4.86 7.40 15.07
C PHE A 474 4.23 7.03 16.42
N ALA A 475 3.68 5.83 16.55
CA ALA A 475 3.25 5.27 17.84
C ALA A 475 4.44 4.77 18.68
N SER A 476 5.60 4.48 18.06
CA SER A 476 6.79 3.97 18.75
C SER A 476 7.43 5.04 19.64
N PRO A 477 7.61 4.77 20.95
CA PRO A 477 8.35 5.67 21.82
C PRO A 477 9.80 5.89 21.41
N ALA A 478 10.42 4.93 20.72
CA ALA A 478 11.78 5.06 20.20
C ALA A 478 11.84 6.11 19.09
N VAL A 479 10.88 6.08 18.17
CA VAL A 479 10.74 7.09 17.10
C VAL A 479 10.53 8.48 17.69
N GLN A 480 9.60 8.62 18.63
CA GLN A 480 9.31 9.92 19.27
C GLN A 480 10.53 10.49 20.01
N ARG A 481 11.27 9.65 20.75
CA ARG A 481 12.53 10.07 21.39
C ARG A 481 13.57 10.52 20.37
N GLN A 482 13.67 9.82 19.25
CA GLN A 482 14.66 10.14 18.24
C GLN A 482 14.31 11.44 17.48
N LEU A 483 13.03 11.69 17.22
CA LEU A 483 12.58 12.97 16.67
C LEU A 483 12.95 14.13 17.59
N ARG A 484 12.80 13.97 18.93
CA ARG A 484 13.24 14.98 19.91
C ARG A 484 14.76 15.20 19.92
N ALA A 485 15.54 14.19 19.58
CA ALA A 485 17.00 14.32 19.55
C ALA A 485 17.50 15.00 18.27
N TRP A 486 16.77 14.90 17.17
CA TRP A 486 17.19 15.41 15.87
C TRP A 486 16.53 16.74 15.46
N LEU A 487 15.40 17.06 16.06
CA LEU A 487 14.66 18.30 15.85
C LEU A 487 14.74 19.21 17.09
N PRO A 488 14.64 20.53 16.93
CA PRO A 488 14.63 21.47 18.06
C PRO A 488 13.63 21.15 19.15
#